data_c501e791573fad6ac9b9e2bad5fcbc5a
#
_entry.id   c501e791573fad6ac9b9e2bad5fcbc5a
#
_cell.length_a   1.000
_cell.length_b   1.000
_cell.length_c   1.000
_cell.angle_alpha   90.00
_cell.angle_beta   90.00
_cell.angle_gamma   90.00
#
_symmetry.space_group_name_H-M   'P 1'
#
loop_
_entity.id
_entity.type
_entity.pdbx_description
1 polymer ?
#
loop_
_entity_poly.entity_id
_entity_poly.type
_entity_poly.pdbx_seq_one_letter_code
_entity_poly.pdbx_strand_id
1 'polypeptide(L)'
;VKKNSKSKNPRINGEYAKIWQSVGKCVFCDLKEDFIIFEENDICLVQNKYPYSDGHLMAIPRKHISSPKELSAKQWNTIRKFNYLTKKLLKMIFDVKGMWTLIREGGEVAQMTVVDHLHVQFIPFSDPKLCTWKYSELKYTPEESIKMYKSEKKEIVSLLKKFKEKYDN
;
A
#
# COMPACT_ATOMS: atom_id res chain seq x y z
N VAL A 1 -31.27 18.90 21.11
CA VAL A 1 -30.71 19.12 19.76
C VAL A 1 -29.32 18.50 19.75
N LYS A 2 -29.17 17.27 19.18
CA LYS A 2 -27.85 16.64 19.01
C LYS A 2 -27.11 17.42 17.92
N LYS A 3 -26.04 18.13 18.30
CA LYS A 3 -25.05 18.63 17.34
C LYS A 3 -24.44 17.41 16.64
N ASN A 4 -24.76 17.19 15.35
CA ASN A 4 -24.03 16.27 14.48
C ASN A 4 -22.59 16.79 14.36
N SER A 5 -21.67 16.31 15.18
CA SER A 5 -20.25 16.55 14.96
C SER A 5 -19.86 15.83 13.67
N LYS A 6 -19.50 16.58 12.66
CA LYS A 6 -19.02 16.08 11.37
C LYS A 6 -17.84 15.15 11.66
N SER A 7 -17.87 13.91 11.19
CA SER A 7 -16.77 12.95 11.39
C SER A 7 -15.43 13.57 10.97
N LYS A 8 -14.39 13.37 11.76
CA LYS A 8 -13.01 13.78 11.42
C LYS A 8 -12.40 12.93 10.30
N ASN A 9 -12.98 11.73 10.05
CA ASN A 9 -12.50 10.86 8.99
C ASN A 9 -13.05 11.31 7.64
N PRO A 10 -12.20 11.76 6.69
CA PRO A 10 -12.64 12.27 5.38
C PRO A 10 -13.27 11.18 4.49
N ARG A 11 -13.07 9.90 4.77
CA ARG A 11 -13.75 8.79 4.09
C ARG A 11 -15.21 8.64 4.53
N ILE A 12 -15.49 9.06 5.78
CA ILE A 12 -16.85 8.98 6.37
C ILE A 12 -17.62 10.27 6.12
N ASN A 13 -16.97 11.45 6.17
CA ASN A 13 -17.62 12.74 6.01
C ASN A 13 -17.90 13.14 4.55
N GLY A 14 -17.50 12.32 3.56
CA GLY A 14 -17.74 12.51 2.13
C GLY A 14 -16.70 13.37 1.40
N GLU A 15 -15.67 13.89 2.06
CA GLU A 15 -14.60 14.67 1.43
C GLU A 15 -13.80 13.83 0.42
N TYR A 16 -13.52 12.58 0.77
CA TYR A 16 -12.79 11.64 -0.09
C TYR A 16 -13.51 11.39 -1.44
N ALA A 17 -14.83 11.21 -1.42
CA ALA A 17 -15.60 10.95 -2.63
C ALA A 17 -15.63 12.15 -3.60
N LYS A 18 -15.58 13.39 -3.08
CA LYS A 18 -15.59 14.60 -3.91
C LYS A 18 -14.30 14.83 -4.68
N ILE A 19 -13.17 14.41 -4.14
CA ILE A 19 -11.84 14.67 -4.73
C ILE A 19 -11.62 13.85 -5.99
N TRP A 20 -12.07 12.62 -6.03
CA TRP A 20 -11.86 11.72 -7.17
C TRP A 20 -12.60 12.15 -8.43
N GLN A 21 -13.62 12.99 -8.30
CA GLN A 21 -14.36 13.54 -9.44
C GLN A 21 -13.63 14.70 -10.13
N SER A 22 -12.56 15.22 -9.54
CA SER A 22 -11.91 16.47 -9.98
C SER A 22 -10.42 16.33 -10.31
N VAL A 23 -9.79 15.16 -10.12
CA VAL A 23 -8.33 15.00 -10.25
C VAL A 23 -7.99 14.41 -11.61
N GLY A 24 -7.52 15.25 -12.53
CA GLY A 24 -7.07 14.86 -13.87
C GLY A 24 -5.60 14.36 -13.95
N LYS A 25 -4.88 14.23 -12.81
CA LYS A 25 -3.47 13.81 -12.76
C LYS A 25 -3.18 12.96 -11.51
N CYS A 26 -2.06 12.21 -11.56
CA CYS A 26 -1.65 11.39 -10.43
C CYS A 26 -1.38 12.24 -9.18
N VAL A 27 -2.12 11.96 -8.10
CA VAL A 27 -2.01 12.67 -6.82
C VAL A 27 -0.69 12.41 -6.10
N PHE A 28 -0.03 11.29 -6.37
CA PHE A 28 1.26 10.93 -5.77
C PHE A 28 2.47 11.51 -6.52
N CYS A 29 2.29 11.97 -7.76
CA CYS A 29 3.30 12.80 -8.43
C CYS A 29 3.33 14.24 -7.89
N ASP A 30 2.30 14.67 -7.17
CA ASP A 30 2.16 16.01 -6.58
C ASP A 30 1.98 15.90 -5.05
N LEU A 31 2.91 15.17 -4.40
CA LEU A 31 2.92 15.06 -2.94
C LEU A 31 3.12 16.44 -2.31
N LYS A 32 2.30 16.73 -1.30
CA LYS A 32 2.43 17.96 -0.54
C LYS A 32 3.45 17.79 0.57
N GLU A 33 4.44 18.68 0.64
CA GLU A 33 5.55 18.62 1.61
C GLU A 33 5.04 18.54 3.06
N ASP A 34 3.96 19.22 3.40
CA ASP A 34 3.36 19.20 4.74
C ASP A 34 2.89 17.81 5.19
N PHE A 35 2.72 16.87 4.27
CA PHE A 35 2.34 15.48 4.58
C PHE A 35 3.53 14.51 4.55
N ILE A 36 4.71 14.96 4.13
CA ILE A 36 5.94 14.15 4.12
C ILE A 36 6.57 14.20 5.50
N ILE A 37 6.74 13.03 6.12
CA ILE A 37 7.34 12.87 7.44
C ILE A 37 8.86 12.74 7.30
N PHE A 38 9.30 11.97 6.32
CA PHE A 38 10.71 11.70 6.05
C PHE A 38 10.91 11.21 4.63
N GLU A 39 12.11 11.43 4.08
CA GLU A 39 12.48 10.96 2.75
C GLU A 39 13.88 10.37 2.73
N GLU A 40 14.03 9.23 2.07
CA GLU A 40 15.32 8.58 1.85
C GLU A 40 15.30 7.83 0.51
N ASN A 41 16.33 8.00 -0.35
CA ASN A 41 16.49 7.31 -1.62
C ASN A 41 15.27 7.45 -2.56
N ASP A 42 14.71 8.66 -2.66
CA ASP A 42 13.51 8.99 -3.44
C ASP A 42 12.25 8.22 -3.01
N ILE A 43 12.22 7.72 -1.80
CA ILE A 43 11.02 7.16 -1.16
C ILE A 43 10.57 8.10 -0.06
N CYS A 44 9.33 8.59 -0.16
CA CYS A 44 8.72 9.45 0.84
C CYS A 44 7.89 8.63 1.83
N LEU A 45 8.12 8.80 3.13
CA LEU A 45 7.21 8.37 4.19
C LEU A 45 6.18 9.47 4.41
N VAL A 46 4.92 9.19 4.14
CA VAL A 46 3.85 10.19 4.04
C VAL A 46 2.70 9.86 4.97
N GLN A 47 2.14 10.87 5.64
CA GLN A 47 0.83 10.74 6.29
C GLN A 47 -0.26 10.57 5.22
N ASN A 48 -1.05 9.51 5.31
CA ASN A 48 -2.19 9.35 4.42
C ASN A 48 -3.24 10.45 4.71
N LYS A 49 -3.53 11.28 3.71
CA LYS A 49 -4.55 12.34 3.84
C LYS A 49 -5.96 11.79 4.03
N TYR A 50 -6.20 10.57 3.57
CA TYR A 50 -7.49 9.86 3.67
C TYR A 50 -7.30 8.51 4.38
N PRO A 51 -6.99 8.52 5.69
CA PRO A 51 -6.60 7.32 6.42
C PRO A 51 -7.77 6.36 6.61
N TYR A 52 -7.47 5.06 6.75
CA TYR A 52 -8.44 4.07 7.21
C TYR A 52 -8.60 4.12 8.73
N SER A 53 -7.50 4.39 9.43
CA SER A 53 -7.45 4.56 10.90
C SER A 53 -6.36 5.56 11.26
N ASP A 54 -6.34 6.04 12.50
CA ASP A 54 -5.32 6.97 12.99
C ASP A 54 -3.92 6.39 12.83
N GLY A 55 -2.97 7.22 12.39
CA GLY A 55 -1.58 6.82 12.17
C GLY A 55 -1.31 6.06 10.86
N HIS A 56 -2.25 6.01 9.91
CA HIS A 56 -2.06 5.36 8.62
C HIS A 56 -1.02 6.12 7.76
N LEU A 57 0.16 5.53 7.58
CA LEU A 57 1.24 6.06 6.75
C LEU A 57 1.36 5.30 5.43
N MET A 58 2.12 5.89 4.51
CA MET A 58 2.46 5.28 3.22
C MET A 58 3.93 5.52 2.88
N ALA A 59 4.57 4.56 2.22
CA ALA A 59 5.83 4.78 1.52
C ALA A 59 5.55 4.91 0.02
N ILE A 60 5.94 6.05 -0.56
CA ILE A 60 5.62 6.42 -1.95
C ILE A 60 6.91 6.82 -2.67
N PRO A 61 7.27 6.17 -3.79
CA PRO A 61 8.37 6.63 -4.64
C PRO A 61 8.07 8.02 -5.24
N ARG A 62 9.08 8.90 -5.31
CA ARG A 62 8.95 10.17 -6.06
C ARG A 62 8.71 9.93 -7.54
N LYS A 63 9.42 8.95 -8.09
CA LYS A 63 9.23 8.55 -9.49
C LYS A 63 7.89 7.84 -9.66
N HIS A 64 7.17 8.19 -10.73
CA HIS A 64 5.95 7.48 -11.12
C HIS A 64 6.30 6.09 -11.64
N ILE A 65 6.14 5.09 -10.78
CA ILE A 65 6.28 3.67 -11.09
C ILE A 65 5.03 2.94 -10.64
N SER A 66 4.68 1.85 -11.29
CA SER A 66 3.42 1.15 -11.04
C SER A 66 3.58 -0.14 -10.21
N SER A 67 4.80 -0.67 -10.13
CA SER A 67 5.04 -1.99 -9.56
C SER A 67 6.31 -2.04 -8.72
N PRO A 68 6.36 -2.84 -7.64
CA PRO A 68 7.56 -3.06 -6.83
C PRO A 68 8.76 -3.57 -7.62
N LYS A 69 8.56 -4.26 -8.76
CA LYS A 69 9.65 -4.73 -9.63
C LYS A 69 10.50 -3.58 -10.20
N GLU A 70 9.98 -2.36 -10.23
CA GLU A 70 10.67 -1.18 -10.75
C GLU A 70 11.52 -0.46 -9.69
N LEU A 71 11.42 -0.87 -8.41
CA LEU A 71 12.24 -0.36 -7.34
C LEU A 71 13.65 -0.93 -7.41
N SER A 72 14.66 -0.09 -7.19
CA SER A 72 16.02 -0.59 -6.92
C SER A 72 16.08 -1.31 -5.56
N ALA A 73 17.09 -2.17 -5.37
CA ALA A 73 17.33 -2.84 -4.09
C ALA A 73 17.48 -1.82 -2.93
N LYS A 74 18.09 -0.66 -3.20
CA LYS A 74 18.26 0.43 -2.23
C LYS A 74 16.92 1.04 -1.82
N GLN A 75 16.02 1.28 -2.77
CA GLN A 75 14.67 1.80 -2.51
C GLN A 75 13.81 0.79 -1.76
N TRP A 76 13.86 -0.49 -2.17
CA TRP A 76 13.17 -1.56 -1.45
C TRP A 76 13.64 -1.69 -0.01
N ASN A 77 14.95 -1.58 0.24
CA ASN A 77 15.49 -1.56 1.59
C ASN A 77 15.02 -0.35 2.41
N THR A 78 14.84 0.82 1.77
CA THR A 78 14.26 2.00 2.42
C THR A 78 12.81 1.74 2.84
N ILE A 79 11.99 1.12 2.00
CA ILE A 79 10.62 0.74 2.36
C ILE A 79 10.61 -0.22 3.56
N ARG A 80 11.54 -1.18 3.62
CA ARG A 80 11.72 -2.07 4.77
C ARG A 80 12.05 -1.30 6.06
N LYS A 81 12.93 -0.29 5.99
CA LYS A 81 13.24 0.59 7.12
C LYS A 81 12.02 1.40 7.56
N PHE A 82 11.25 1.95 6.62
CA PHE A 82 10.03 2.71 6.90
C PHE A 82 8.93 1.84 7.52
N ASN A 83 8.81 0.58 7.12
CA ASN A 83 7.94 -0.39 7.78
C ASN A 83 8.32 -0.55 9.27
N TYR A 84 9.59 -0.79 9.56
CA TYR A 84 10.09 -0.89 10.94
C TYR A 84 9.84 0.40 11.73
N LEU A 85 10.19 1.55 11.16
CA LEU A 85 10.02 2.87 11.77
C LEU A 85 8.53 3.12 12.10
N THR A 86 7.65 2.92 11.12
CA THR A 86 6.21 3.13 11.29
C THR A 86 5.66 2.28 12.43
N LYS A 87 6.02 1.00 12.51
CA LYS A 87 5.59 0.12 13.60
C LYS A 87 6.01 0.65 14.98
N LYS A 88 7.21 1.24 15.10
CA LYS A 88 7.67 1.86 16.34
C LYS A 88 6.91 3.14 16.68
N LEU A 89 6.70 4.00 15.67
CA LEU A 89 5.93 5.23 15.83
C LEU A 89 4.47 4.96 16.23
N LEU A 90 3.82 3.97 15.61
CA LEU A 90 2.46 3.57 15.96
C LEU A 90 2.33 3.13 17.40
N LYS A 91 3.28 2.33 17.90
CA LYS A 91 3.31 1.92 19.31
C LYS A 91 3.54 3.12 20.23
N MET A 92 4.46 4.01 19.88
CA MET A 92 4.86 5.14 20.72
C MET A 92 3.76 6.23 20.78
N ILE A 93 3.14 6.56 19.65
CA ILE A 93 2.22 7.72 19.53
C ILE A 93 0.77 7.31 19.79
N PHE A 94 0.35 6.14 19.31
CA PHE A 94 -1.05 5.71 19.30
C PHE A 94 -1.33 4.47 20.17
N ASP A 95 -0.29 3.90 20.80
CA ASP A 95 -0.33 2.61 21.52
C ASP A 95 -0.86 1.42 20.68
N VAL A 96 -0.72 1.48 19.36
CA VAL A 96 -1.14 0.45 18.42
C VAL A 96 0.01 -0.54 18.18
N LYS A 97 -0.26 -1.84 18.39
CA LYS A 97 0.73 -2.92 18.22
C LYS A 97 0.65 -3.62 16.86
N GLY A 98 -0.55 -3.67 16.28
CA GLY A 98 -0.82 -4.31 14.99
C GLY A 98 -0.67 -3.35 13.82
N MET A 99 -0.12 -3.85 12.70
CA MET A 99 -0.01 -3.08 11.47
C MET A 99 -0.05 -4.04 10.27
N TRP A 100 -0.81 -3.67 9.26
CA TRP A 100 -0.75 -4.31 7.94
C TRP A 100 0.15 -3.51 7.02
N THR A 101 1.02 -4.23 6.31
CA THR A 101 1.78 -3.68 5.18
C THR A 101 1.14 -4.20 3.92
N LEU A 102 0.63 -3.31 3.08
CA LEU A 102 -0.17 -3.67 1.93
C LEU A 102 0.34 -2.98 0.66
N ILE A 103 0.55 -3.78 -0.39
CA ILE A 103 0.79 -3.33 -1.76
C ILE A 103 -0.39 -3.80 -2.61
N ARG A 104 -0.86 -2.94 -3.49
CA ARG A 104 -1.91 -3.27 -4.46
C ARG A 104 -1.36 -3.10 -5.86
N GLU A 105 -1.47 -4.15 -6.67
CA GLU A 105 -1.07 -4.18 -8.08
C GLU A 105 -2.21 -4.78 -8.91
N GLY A 106 -2.26 -4.48 -10.20
CA GLY A 106 -3.18 -5.14 -11.12
C GLY A 106 -4.37 -4.31 -11.57
N GLY A 107 -4.19 -3.02 -11.79
CA GLY A 107 -5.20 -2.13 -12.36
C GLY A 107 -6.30 -1.70 -11.39
N GLU A 108 -7.36 -1.11 -11.91
CA GLU A 108 -8.41 -0.43 -11.12
C GLU A 108 -9.07 -1.32 -10.07
N VAL A 109 -9.33 -2.59 -10.38
CA VAL A 109 -10.00 -3.51 -9.45
C VAL A 109 -9.15 -3.77 -8.20
N ALA A 110 -7.84 -3.94 -8.36
CA ALA A 110 -6.92 -4.21 -7.25
C ALA A 110 -6.47 -2.92 -6.55
N GLN A 111 -6.18 -1.86 -7.33
CA GLN A 111 -5.63 -0.60 -6.81
C GLN A 111 -6.71 0.36 -6.29
N MET A 112 -7.95 0.14 -6.64
CA MET A 112 -9.10 0.98 -6.28
C MET A 112 -8.99 2.38 -6.88
N THR A 113 -8.79 3.42 -6.04
CA THR A 113 -8.90 4.83 -6.45
C THR A 113 -7.63 5.47 -6.97
N VAL A 114 -6.46 4.99 -6.61
CA VAL A 114 -5.18 5.50 -7.15
C VAL A 114 -4.53 4.40 -7.96
N VAL A 115 -4.55 4.59 -9.26
CA VAL A 115 -4.06 3.63 -10.24
C VAL A 115 -2.68 4.05 -10.73
N ASP A 116 -1.83 3.06 -11.00
CA ASP A 116 -0.54 3.19 -11.67
C ASP A 116 0.54 4.04 -10.98
N HIS A 117 0.40 4.33 -9.69
CA HIS A 117 1.52 4.83 -8.90
C HIS A 117 1.70 3.96 -7.65
N LEU A 118 2.85 3.30 -7.56
CA LEU A 118 3.19 2.43 -6.44
C LEU A 118 3.11 3.20 -5.11
N HIS A 119 2.40 2.61 -4.16
CA HIS A 119 2.38 3.07 -2.78
C HIS A 119 2.23 1.88 -1.84
N VAL A 120 3.14 1.79 -0.89
CA VAL A 120 3.10 0.79 0.16
C VAL A 120 2.38 1.36 1.34
N GLN A 121 1.27 0.77 1.74
CA GLN A 121 0.45 1.24 2.84
C GLN A 121 0.87 0.59 4.15
N PHE A 122 0.99 1.36 5.20
CA PHE A 122 1.23 0.93 6.58
C PHE A 122 -0.02 1.26 7.40
N ILE A 123 -0.93 0.30 7.47
CA ILE A 123 -2.26 0.49 8.05
C ILE A 123 -2.25 0.01 9.50
N PRO A 124 -2.45 0.88 10.49
CA PRO A 124 -2.66 0.47 11.87
C PRO A 124 -3.86 -0.47 11.97
N PHE A 125 -3.67 -1.61 12.60
CA PHE A 125 -4.69 -2.64 12.72
C PHE A 125 -4.86 -3.05 14.17
N SER A 126 -5.83 -2.43 14.84
CA SER A 126 -6.18 -2.68 16.25
C SER A 126 -7.60 -3.19 16.44
N ASP A 127 -8.46 -3.05 15.43
CA ASP A 127 -9.86 -3.49 15.45
C ASP A 127 -10.10 -4.48 14.30
N PRO A 128 -10.49 -5.74 14.58
CA PRO A 128 -10.84 -6.72 13.55
C PRO A 128 -11.92 -6.25 12.58
N LYS A 129 -12.80 -5.34 13.01
CA LYS A 129 -13.88 -4.78 12.18
C LYS A 129 -13.38 -3.81 11.10
N LEU A 130 -12.12 -3.39 11.16
CA LEU A 130 -11.52 -2.53 10.13
C LEU A 130 -11.52 -3.19 8.74
N CYS A 131 -11.45 -4.52 8.70
CA CYS A 131 -11.52 -5.28 7.46
C CYS A 131 -12.35 -6.55 7.66
N THR A 132 -13.35 -6.75 6.81
CA THR A 132 -14.14 -7.98 6.76
C THR A 132 -13.87 -8.71 5.44
N TRP A 133 -13.37 -9.94 5.53
CA TRP A 133 -13.12 -10.78 4.38
C TRP A 133 -14.40 -11.52 3.95
N LYS A 134 -14.69 -11.48 2.65
CA LYS A 134 -15.65 -12.37 2.01
C LYS A 134 -14.88 -13.50 1.35
N TYR A 135 -15.17 -14.72 1.74
CA TYR A 135 -14.55 -15.91 1.14
C TYR A 135 -15.31 -16.32 -0.11
N SER A 136 -14.56 -16.70 -1.15
CA SER A 136 -15.12 -17.26 -2.39
C SER A 136 -15.00 -18.77 -2.41
N GLU A 137 -15.88 -19.43 -3.13
CA GLU A 137 -15.71 -20.83 -3.46
C GLU A 137 -14.44 -21.04 -4.27
N LEU A 138 -13.72 -22.12 -3.97
CA LEU A 138 -12.47 -22.46 -4.64
C LEU A 138 -12.75 -23.37 -5.85
N LYS A 139 -12.17 -23.03 -6.98
CA LYS A 139 -12.18 -23.86 -8.19
C LYS A 139 -11.25 -25.07 -8.07
N TYR A 140 -10.16 -24.93 -7.32
CA TYR A 140 -9.14 -25.95 -7.09
C TYR A 140 -8.84 -26.06 -5.61
N THR A 141 -8.62 -27.27 -5.11
CA THR A 141 -8.14 -27.46 -3.74
C THR A 141 -6.70 -26.93 -3.59
N PRO A 142 -6.23 -26.66 -2.36
CA PRO A 142 -4.82 -26.30 -2.13
C PRO A 142 -3.85 -27.36 -2.66
N GLU A 143 -4.19 -28.65 -2.56
CA GLU A 143 -3.40 -29.78 -3.04
C GLU A 143 -3.34 -29.86 -4.58
N GLU A 144 -4.41 -29.50 -5.25
CA GLU A 144 -4.43 -29.35 -6.71
C GLU A 144 -3.61 -28.15 -7.15
N SER A 145 -3.80 -27.02 -6.50
CA SER A 145 -3.09 -25.78 -6.81
C SER A 145 -1.57 -25.92 -6.67
N ILE A 146 -1.08 -26.55 -5.60
CA ILE A 146 0.37 -26.75 -5.41
C ILE A 146 0.98 -27.68 -6.50
N LYS A 147 0.23 -28.69 -6.98
CA LYS A 147 0.69 -29.53 -8.09
C LYS A 147 0.84 -28.72 -9.38
N MET A 148 -0.13 -27.83 -9.66
CA MET A 148 -0.08 -26.93 -10.82
C MET A 148 1.16 -26.01 -10.76
N TYR A 149 1.43 -25.35 -9.61
CA TYR A 149 2.63 -24.52 -9.46
C TYR A 149 3.94 -25.32 -9.59
N LYS A 150 3.99 -26.53 -9.03
CA LYS A 150 5.19 -27.39 -9.14
C LYS A 150 5.44 -27.88 -10.56
N SER A 151 4.41 -28.07 -11.39
CA SER A 151 4.60 -28.43 -12.81
C SER A 151 5.27 -27.34 -13.62
N GLU A 152 5.14 -26.05 -13.18
CA GLU A 152 5.74 -24.89 -13.85
C GLU A 152 7.16 -24.55 -13.35
N LYS A 153 7.86 -25.48 -12.68
CA LYS A 153 9.19 -25.23 -12.09
C LYS A 153 10.20 -24.64 -13.08
N LYS A 154 10.21 -25.11 -14.33
CA LYS A 154 11.14 -24.59 -15.36
C LYS A 154 10.83 -23.12 -15.69
N GLU A 155 9.55 -22.80 -15.83
CA GLU A 155 9.11 -21.42 -16.11
C GLU A 155 9.39 -20.51 -14.93
N ILE A 156 9.17 -20.96 -13.69
CA ILE A 156 9.52 -20.19 -12.47
C ILE A 156 11.00 -19.81 -12.48
N VAL A 157 11.90 -20.76 -12.78
CA VAL A 157 13.34 -20.48 -12.86
C VAL A 157 13.67 -19.49 -13.98
N SER A 158 13.02 -19.63 -15.15
CA SER A 158 13.17 -18.71 -16.28
C SER A 158 12.75 -17.29 -15.93
N LEU A 159 11.59 -17.13 -15.27
CA LEU A 159 11.07 -15.82 -14.84
C LEU A 159 11.98 -15.16 -13.81
N LEU A 160 12.49 -15.91 -12.82
CA LEU A 160 13.43 -15.37 -11.83
C LEU A 160 14.76 -14.91 -12.47
N LYS A 161 15.26 -15.64 -13.47
CA LYS A 161 16.44 -15.24 -14.24
C LYS A 161 16.19 -13.93 -14.99
N LYS A 162 15.07 -13.82 -15.72
CA LYS A 162 14.66 -12.60 -16.42
C LYS A 162 14.50 -11.40 -15.46
N PHE A 163 13.94 -11.62 -14.27
CA PHE A 163 13.82 -10.60 -13.25
C PHE A 163 15.20 -10.06 -12.86
N LYS A 164 16.13 -10.97 -12.51
CA LYS A 164 17.50 -10.61 -12.12
C LYS A 164 18.20 -9.80 -13.22
N GLU A 165 18.13 -10.25 -14.46
CA GLU A 165 18.76 -9.57 -15.60
C GLU A 165 18.21 -8.16 -15.86
N LYS A 166 16.92 -7.92 -15.55
CA LYS A 166 16.24 -6.68 -15.87
C LYS A 166 16.22 -5.67 -14.72
N TYR A 167 16.19 -6.12 -13.48
CA TYR A 167 15.87 -5.29 -12.32
C TYR A 167 16.89 -5.34 -11.18
N ASP A 168 17.77 -6.35 -11.12
CA ASP A 168 18.78 -6.55 -10.05
C ASP A 168 20.21 -6.15 -10.47
N ASN A 169 20.36 -5.43 -11.57
CA ASN A 169 21.65 -4.92 -12.04
C ASN A 169 21.92 -3.53 -11.46
#